data_941c988d64bd46cbbabaefe1103ed394
#
_entry.id   941c988d64bd46cbbabaefe1103ed394
#
_cell.length_a   1.000
_cell.length_b   1.000
_cell.length_c   1.000
_cell.angle_alpha   90.00
_cell.angle_beta   90.00
_cell.angle_gamma   90.00
#
_symmetry.space_group_name_H-M   'P 1'
#
loop_
_entity.id
_entity.type
_entity.pdbx_description
1 polymer ?
#
loop_
_entity_poly.entity_id
_entity_poly.type
_entity_poly.pdbx_seq_one_letter_code
_entity_poly.pdbx_strand_id
1 'polypeptide(L)'
;MAKAFASQGDMTEKTITFDEIGRDLWAFTAEGDPNSGVIIGDESVMIVEAQATPRLANKVIKKVREVTDKPISHVVLTHYHAVRVLGASAYGADQIIMGEAARGMVMERGQEDWDSEFQRFPRLFEGHENIPGLTYPTTTFNDRMTVHLGKRRVDLMHLGRAHTAGDIVIHVPDENVMFTGDIVEDHSACYCGDGHFADWGNTLDAIKAYDVNSIAPGRGGALIGKEAVNRAIEST
;
A
#
# COMPACT_ATOMS: atom_id res chain seq x y z
N MET A 1 31.83 -9.16 10.85
CA MET A 1 30.78 -8.16 11.09
C MET A 1 29.85 -8.17 9.87
N ALA A 2 28.54 -8.31 10.07
CA ALA A 2 27.58 -8.19 8.98
C ALA A 2 27.67 -6.77 8.38
N LYS A 3 27.59 -6.66 7.05
CA LYS A 3 27.61 -5.38 6.35
C LYS A 3 26.28 -4.66 6.63
N ALA A 4 26.34 -3.42 7.09
CA ALA A 4 25.14 -2.60 7.32
C ALA A 4 24.36 -2.38 6.01
N PHE A 5 23.02 -2.36 6.08
CA PHE A 5 22.18 -1.96 4.96
C PHE A 5 22.32 -0.47 4.71
N ALA A 6 22.33 -0.04 3.44
CA ALA A 6 22.41 1.38 3.08
C ALA A 6 21.24 2.19 3.66
N SER A 7 20.04 1.58 3.73
CA SER A 7 18.83 2.18 4.31
C SER A 7 18.94 2.53 5.79
N GLN A 8 19.85 1.89 6.55
CA GLN A 8 20.11 2.24 7.96
C GLN A 8 20.71 3.63 8.14
N GLY A 9 21.44 4.11 7.13
CA GLY A 9 22.02 5.45 7.12
C GLY A 9 21.09 6.53 6.57
N ASP A 10 19.94 6.16 6.01
CA ASP A 10 18.98 7.11 5.44
C ASP A 10 18.06 7.67 6.55
N MET A 11 18.55 8.70 7.24
CA MET A 11 17.82 9.40 8.29
C MET A 11 17.21 10.72 7.82
N THR A 12 17.28 11.02 6.52
CA THR A 12 16.77 12.27 5.95
C THR A 12 15.26 12.25 5.86
N GLU A 13 14.59 13.31 6.30
CA GLU A 13 13.15 13.47 6.11
C GLU A 13 12.84 13.59 4.62
N LYS A 14 11.80 12.88 4.16
CA LYS A 14 11.41 12.84 2.76
C LYS A 14 10.39 13.91 2.44
N THR A 15 10.47 14.43 1.21
CA THR A 15 9.46 15.33 0.67
C THR A 15 8.17 14.53 0.42
N ILE A 16 7.08 14.99 1.04
CA ILE A 16 5.76 14.38 0.86
C ILE A 16 5.04 15.08 -0.27
N THR A 17 4.48 14.29 -1.21
CA THR A 17 3.49 14.77 -2.16
C THR A 17 2.12 14.16 -1.86
N PHE A 18 1.06 14.84 -2.29
CA PHE A 18 -0.32 14.36 -2.16
C PHE A 18 -1.08 14.76 -3.42
N ASP A 19 -1.09 13.85 -4.39
CA ASP A 19 -1.53 14.11 -5.75
C ASP A 19 -2.88 13.47 -6.02
N GLU A 20 -3.81 14.22 -6.62
CA GLU A 20 -5.07 13.68 -7.11
C GLU A 20 -4.82 12.91 -8.41
N ILE A 21 -5.10 11.60 -8.40
CA ILE A 21 -4.85 10.68 -9.51
C ILE A 21 -6.12 10.23 -10.24
N GLY A 22 -7.26 10.69 -9.78
CA GLY A 22 -8.62 10.54 -10.28
C GLY A 22 -9.55 11.32 -9.36
N ARG A 23 -10.78 11.57 -9.77
CA ARG A 23 -11.72 12.36 -8.97
C ARG A 23 -11.93 11.73 -7.58
N ASP A 24 -11.58 12.47 -6.51
CA ASP A 24 -11.63 11.98 -5.13
C ASP A 24 -10.72 10.77 -4.84
N LEU A 25 -9.67 10.58 -5.63
CA LEU A 25 -8.65 9.54 -5.46
C LEU A 25 -7.27 10.17 -5.36
N TRP A 26 -6.55 9.87 -4.29
CA TRP A 26 -5.29 10.54 -3.99
C TRP A 26 -4.17 9.54 -3.71
N ALA A 27 -2.96 9.89 -4.15
CA ALA A 27 -1.73 9.20 -3.80
C ALA A 27 -0.90 10.05 -2.83
N PHE A 28 -0.61 9.50 -1.65
CA PHE A 28 0.37 10.03 -0.73
C PHE A 28 1.71 9.36 -1.01
N THR A 29 2.72 10.13 -1.40
CA THR A 29 4.05 9.60 -1.72
C THR A 29 5.15 10.35 -0.97
N ALA A 30 6.30 9.72 -0.76
CA ALA A 30 7.41 10.27 -0.01
C ALA A 30 8.76 9.71 -0.50
N GLU A 31 9.18 10.07 -1.71
CA GLU A 31 10.54 9.83 -2.27
C GLU A 31 11.09 8.39 -2.05
N GLY A 32 10.36 7.37 -2.44
CA GLY A 32 10.79 5.97 -2.31
C GLY A 32 10.47 5.34 -0.94
N ASP A 33 9.90 6.07 0.02
CA ASP A 33 9.23 5.49 1.18
C ASP A 33 7.91 4.81 0.76
N PRO A 34 7.32 3.97 1.63
CA PRO A 34 6.01 3.40 1.38
C PRO A 34 4.93 4.44 1.07
N ASN A 35 4.23 4.27 -0.05
CA ASN A 35 3.10 5.10 -0.41
C ASN A 35 1.83 4.69 0.34
N SER A 36 0.83 5.58 0.37
CA SER A 36 -0.54 5.27 0.76
C SER A 36 -1.53 5.84 -0.26
N GLY A 37 -2.65 5.15 -0.45
CA GLY A 37 -3.75 5.62 -1.27
C GLY A 37 -4.92 6.13 -0.43
N VAL A 38 -5.70 7.06 -1.00
CA VAL A 38 -6.91 7.59 -0.39
C VAL A 38 -8.04 7.53 -1.41
N ILE A 39 -9.13 6.87 -1.05
CA ILE A 39 -10.33 6.74 -1.87
C ILE A 39 -11.49 7.36 -1.08
N ILE A 40 -12.02 8.48 -1.58
CA ILE A 40 -13.13 9.19 -0.95
C ILE A 40 -14.43 8.76 -1.61
N GLY A 41 -15.31 8.13 -0.84
CA GLY A 41 -16.65 7.76 -1.24
C GLY A 41 -17.70 8.83 -0.86
N ASP A 42 -19.00 8.49 -0.97
CA ASP A 42 -20.07 9.43 -0.66
C ASP A 42 -20.09 9.85 0.82
N GLU A 43 -19.84 8.90 1.74
CA GLU A 43 -19.99 9.13 3.19
C GLU A 43 -18.74 8.84 4.00
N SER A 44 -17.78 8.13 3.43
CA SER A 44 -16.56 7.66 4.12
C SER A 44 -15.35 7.58 3.21
N VAL A 45 -14.20 7.35 3.83
CA VAL A 45 -12.89 7.23 3.20
C VAL A 45 -12.34 5.82 3.41
N MET A 46 -11.72 5.26 2.37
CA MET A 46 -10.89 4.08 2.43
C MET A 46 -9.43 4.49 2.26
N ILE A 47 -8.58 3.99 3.12
CA ILE A 47 -7.11 4.11 3.01
C ILE A 47 -6.56 2.82 2.42
N VAL A 48 -5.63 2.95 1.50
CA VAL A 48 -4.83 1.84 0.97
C VAL A 48 -3.42 1.98 1.52
N GLU A 49 -2.92 0.98 2.22
CA GLU A 49 -1.65 0.97 2.95
C GLU A 49 -1.61 1.90 4.18
N ALA A 50 -1.21 1.35 5.32
CA ALA A 50 -1.35 2.03 6.60
C ALA A 50 -0.07 2.71 7.10
N GLN A 51 1.04 2.63 6.37
CA GLN A 51 2.36 3.09 6.82
C GLN A 51 2.97 2.22 7.95
N ALA A 52 4.26 2.44 8.24
CA ALA A 52 5.04 1.66 9.22
C ALA A 52 4.63 1.91 10.69
N THR A 53 4.16 3.11 11.00
CA THR A 53 3.85 3.49 12.39
C THR A 53 2.63 4.40 12.47
N PRO A 54 1.97 4.48 13.63
CA PRO A 54 0.93 5.48 13.88
C PRO A 54 1.39 6.92 13.64
N ARG A 55 2.67 7.23 13.88
CA ARG A 55 3.26 8.54 13.59
C ARG A 55 3.21 8.87 12.10
N LEU A 56 3.60 7.94 11.24
CA LEU A 56 3.55 8.14 9.78
C LEU A 56 2.12 8.11 9.26
N ALA A 57 1.27 7.22 9.77
CA ALA A 57 -0.16 7.19 9.46
C ALA A 57 -0.85 8.54 9.74
N ASN A 58 -0.48 9.23 10.84
CA ASN A 58 -0.99 10.57 11.14
C ASN A 58 -0.59 11.63 10.10
N LYS A 59 0.54 11.46 9.38
CA LYS A 59 0.88 12.34 8.25
C LYS A 59 -0.12 12.15 7.10
N VAL A 60 -0.53 10.90 6.81
CA VAL A 60 -1.56 10.58 5.82
C VAL A 60 -2.91 11.16 6.25
N ILE A 61 -3.32 10.92 7.51
CA ILE A 61 -4.58 11.44 8.06
C ILE A 61 -4.63 12.97 7.94
N LYS A 62 -3.53 13.66 8.24
CA LYS A 62 -3.45 15.11 8.07
C LYS A 62 -3.74 15.53 6.63
N LYS A 63 -3.18 14.81 5.64
CA LYS A 63 -3.44 15.08 4.22
C LYS A 63 -4.89 14.78 3.82
N VAL A 64 -5.46 13.70 4.33
CA VAL A 64 -6.89 13.39 4.14
C VAL A 64 -7.76 14.54 4.64
N ARG A 65 -7.46 15.12 5.80
CA ARG A 65 -8.23 16.24 6.38
C ARG A 65 -8.07 17.58 5.64
N GLU A 66 -7.09 17.69 4.73
CA GLU A 66 -7.00 18.84 3.82
C GLU A 66 -8.07 18.79 2.70
N VAL A 67 -8.63 17.61 2.40
CA VAL A 67 -9.55 17.39 1.27
C VAL A 67 -10.92 16.87 1.69
N THR A 68 -11.09 16.31 2.89
CA THR A 68 -12.40 15.83 3.38
C THR A 68 -12.45 15.66 4.90
N ASP A 69 -13.64 15.91 5.47
CA ASP A 69 -13.95 15.65 6.89
C ASP A 69 -14.64 14.28 7.10
N LYS A 70 -14.89 13.51 6.02
CA LYS A 70 -15.59 12.22 6.10
C LYS A 70 -14.80 11.24 6.99
N PRO A 71 -15.49 10.35 7.74
CA PRO A 71 -14.82 9.36 8.57
C PRO A 71 -14.02 8.37 7.72
N ILE A 72 -12.88 7.92 8.24
CA ILE A 72 -12.12 6.82 7.66
C ILE A 72 -12.76 5.53 8.18
N SER A 73 -13.40 4.78 7.30
CA SER A 73 -14.13 3.55 7.66
C SER A 73 -13.38 2.28 7.32
N HIS A 74 -12.48 2.33 6.33
CA HIS A 74 -11.77 1.18 5.83
C HIS A 74 -10.26 1.46 5.72
N VAL A 75 -9.46 0.47 6.07
CA VAL A 75 -8.04 0.37 5.72
C VAL A 75 -7.85 -0.92 4.93
N VAL A 76 -7.30 -0.85 3.73
CA VAL A 76 -6.98 -2.01 2.89
C VAL A 76 -5.46 -2.15 2.83
N LEU A 77 -4.96 -3.33 3.17
CA LEU A 77 -3.55 -3.66 3.20
C LEU A 77 -3.24 -4.59 2.02
N THR A 78 -2.35 -4.16 1.12
CA THR A 78 -2.08 -4.92 -0.12
C THR A 78 -1.30 -6.20 0.15
N HIS A 79 -0.43 -6.18 1.16
CA HIS A 79 0.37 -7.33 1.59
C HIS A 79 0.76 -7.18 3.08
N TYR A 80 1.60 -8.07 3.59
CA TYR A 80 1.82 -8.23 5.03
C TYR A 80 3.00 -7.43 5.62
N HIS A 81 3.87 -6.81 4.82
CA HIS A 81 5.11 -6.19 5.30
C HIS A 81 4.86 -5.09 6.33
N ALA A 82 5.69 -5.09 7.37
CA ALA A 82 5.54 -4.22 8.55
C ALA A 82 5.50 -2.72 8.19
N VAL A 83 6.29 -2.28 7.21
CA VAL A 83 6.30 -0.88 6.74
C VAL A 83 4.98 -0.43 6.09
N ARG A 84 4.05 -1.38 5.81
CA ARG A 84 2.74 -1.13 5.19
C ARG A 84 1.57 -1.21 6.16
N VAL A 85 1.72 -2.01 7.23
CA VAL A 85 0.56 -2.46 8.02
C VAL A 85 0.51 -1.91 9.44
N LEU A 86 1.66 -1.65 10.10
CA LEU A 86 1.68 -1.41 11.54
C LEU A 86 1.12 -0.06 11.98
N GLY A 87 0.95 0.89 11.06
CA GLY A 87 0.28 2.17 11.32
C GLY A 87 -1.25 2.09 11.38
N ALA A 88 -1.87 0.95 11.07
CA ALA A 88 -3.32 0.82 10.88
C ALA A 88 -4.16 1.28 12.08
N SER A 89 -3.68 1.11 13.31
CA SER A 89 -4.38 1.52 14.53
C SER A 89 -4.67 3.02 14.60
N ALA A 90 -3.88 3.87 13.92
CA ALA A 90 -4.07 5.32 13.95
C ALA A 90 -5.32 5.79 13.21
N TYR A 91 -5.81 5.02 12.23
CA TYR A 91 -6.94 5.43 11.41
C TYR A 91 -8.29 5.29 12.11
N GLY A 92 -8.37 4.44 13.16
CA GLY A 92 -9.64 4.17 13.87
C GLY A 92 -10.71 3.57 12.97
N ALA A 93 -10.31 2.89 11.89
CA ALA A 93 -11.22 2.34 10.90
C ALA A 93 -11.99 1.12 11.46
N ASP A 94 -13.26 0.98 11.08
CA ASP A 94 -14.11 -0.15 11.48
C ASP A 94 -13.66 -1.46 10.79
N GLN A 95 -13.10 -1.35 9.57
CA GLN A 95 -12.69 -2.48 8.76
C GLN A 95 -11.22 -2.37 8.37
N ILE A 96 -10.45 -3.41 8.69
CA ILE A 96 -9.10 -3.65 8.16
C ILE A 96 -9.21 -4.86 7.24
N ILE A 97 -8.96 -4.67 5.95
CA ILE A 97 -9.15 -5.70 4.92
C ILE A 97 -7.81 -6.12 4.34
N MET A 98 -7.63 -7.42 4.12
CA MET A 98 -6.41 -8.01 3.55
C MET A 98 -6.78 -9.28 2.77
N GLY A 99 -5.94 -9.69 1.82
CA GLY A 99 -6.02 -11.04 1.24
C GLY A 99 -5.78 -12.13 2.28
N GLU A 100 -6.51 -13.26 2.21
CA GLU A 100 -6.35 -14.36 3.18
C GLU A 100 -4.91 -14.92 3.20
N ALA A 101 -4.25 -15.00 2.04
CA ALA A 101 -2.86 -15.42 1.96
C ALA A 101 -1.91 -14.44 2.69
N ALA A 102 -2.13 -13.11 2.54
CA ALA A 102 -1.35 -12.12 3.27
C ALA A 102 -1.57 -12.20 4.79
N ARG A 103 -2.83 -12.44 5.24
CA ARG A 103 -3.11 -12.72 6.65
C ARG A 103 -2.34 -13.95 7.15
N GLY A 104 -2.29 -15.02 6.35
CA GLY A 104 -1.47 -16.20 6.66
C GLY A 104 -0.01 -15.84 6.92
N MET A 105 0.58 -14.97 6.10
CA MET A 105 1.95 -14.50 6.26
C MET A 105 2.13 -13.63 7.53
N VAL A 106 1.16 -12.79 7.89
CA VAL A 106 1.18 -12.07 9.18
C VAL A 106 1.25 -13.04 10.34
N MET A 107 0.45 -14.12 10.31
CA MET A 107 0.41 -15.14 11.37
C MET A 107 1.69 -15.95 11.44
N GLU A 108 2.29 -16.28 10.30
CA GLU A 108 3.46 -17.14 10.20
C GLU A 108 4.76 -16.41 10.54
N ARG A 109 4.94 -15.19 10.00
CA ARG A 109 6.21 -14.49 9.99
C ARG A 109 6.16 -12.97 10.22
N GLY A 110 5.00 -12.43 10.57
CA GLY A 110 4.83 -10.98 10.73
C GLY A 110 5.76 -10.35 11.77
N GLN A 111 6.08 -11.07 12.86
CA GLN A 111 7.03 -10.57 13.87
C GLN A 111 8.47 -10.59 13.33
N GLU A 112 8.86 -11.63 12.59
CA GLU A 112 10.18 -11.72 11.96
C GLU A 112 10.38 -10.59 10.94
N ASP A 113 9.36 -10.30 10.15
CA ASP A 113 9.37 -9.21 9.19
C ASP A 113 9.48 -7.85 9.89
N TRP A 114 8.68 -7.59 10.94
CA TRP A 114 8.78 -6.37 11.73
C TRP A 114 10.20 -6.18 12.29
N ASP A 115 10.77 -7.20 12.94
CA ASP A 115 12.12 -7.12 13.52
C ASP A 115 13.18 -6.84 12.44
N SER A 116 13.04 -7.46 11.26
CA SER A 116 13.93 -7.27 10.11
C SER A 116 13.82 -5.86 9.53
N GLU A 117 12.59 -5.37 9.29
CA GLU A 117 12.37 -4.05 8.73
C GLU A 117 12.73 -2.93 9.69
N PHE A 118 12.46 -3.10 10.99
CA PHE A 118 12.91 -2.18 12.02
C PHE A 118 14.44 -1.96 11.99
N GLN A 119 15.20 -3.03 11.78
CA GLN A 119 16.66 -2.93 11.64
C GLN A 119 17.08 -2.26 10.33
N ARG A 120 16.38 -2.53 9.22
CA ARG A 120 16.72 -2.03 7.89
C ARG A 120 16.32 -0.57 7.66
N PHE A 121 15.22 -0.11 8.28
CA PHE A 121 14.60 1.20 8.04
C PHE A 121 14.31 1.96 9.36
N PRO A 122 15.33 2.23 10.20
CA PRO A 122 15.09 2.80 11.55
C PRO A 122 14.28 4.12 11.50
N ARG A 123 14.45 4.95 10.48
CA ARG A 123 13.70 6.20 10.31
C ARG A 123 12.20 5.98 10.18
N LEU A 124 11.78 4.94 9.44
CA LEU A 124 10.35 4.63 9.25
C LEU A 124 9.69 4.16 10.55
N PHE A 125 10.47 3.60 11.47
CA PHE A 125 10.00 3.10 12.75
C PHE A 125 10.20 4.07 13.93
N GLU A 126 10.55 5.33 13.68
CA GLU A 126 10.49 6.34 14.72
C GLU A 126 9.07 6.46 15.28
N GLY A 127 8.92 6.37 16.61
CA GLY A 127 7.61 6.31 17.28
C GLY A 127 7.00 4.90 17.32
N HIS A 128 7.82 3.86 17.10
CA HIS A 128 7.41 2.44 17.13
C HIS A 128 6.82 2.00 18.47
N GLU A 129 7.15 2.67 19.55
CA GLU A 129 6.57 2.42 20.90
C GLU A 129 5.06 2.62 20.94
N ASN A 130 4.48 3.31 19.97
CA ASN A 130 3.04 3.52 19.85
C ASN A 130 2.33 2.47 18.97
N ILE A 131 3.07 1.48 18.44
CA ILE A 131 2.48 0.37 17.69
C ILE A 131 1.90 -0.63 18.71
N PRO A 132 0.58 -0.94 18.66
CA PRO A 132 -0.04 -1.80 19.67
C PRO A 132 0.32 -3.28 19.53
N GLY A 133 0.95 -3.67 18.42
CA GLY A 133 1.31 -5.04 18.06
C GLY A 133 1.14 -5.29 16.55
N LEU A 134 1.20 -6.54 16.14
CA LEU A 134 0.95 -6.92 14.75
C LEU A 134 -0.48 -6.54 14.33
N THR A 135 -0.62 -6.05 13.11
CA THR A 135 -1.93 -5.71 12.54
C THR A 135 -2.59 -6.96 11.97
N TYR A 136 -3.73 -7.33 12.54
CA TYR A 136 -4.58 -8.39 12.03
C TYR A 136 -5.79 -7.79 11.30
N PRO A 137 -6.13 -8.28 10.09
CA PRO A 137 -7.33 -7.82 9.40
C PRO A 137 -8.59 -8.26 10.15
N THR A 138 -9.64 -7.43 10.06
CA THR A 138 -11.00 -7.78 10.53
C THR A 138 -11.77 -8.56 9.47
N THR A 139 -11.38 -8.40 8.20
CA THR A 139 -12.03 -9.02 7.04
C THR A 139 -10.98 -9.50 6.05
N THR A 140 -11.17 -10.73 5.54
CA THR A 140 -10.29 -11.31 4.52
C THR A 140 -11.09 -11.85 3.34
N PHE A 141 -10.41 -12.02 2.21
CA PHE A 141 -10.97 -12.66 1.02
C PHE A 141 -9.86 -13.41 0.25
N ASN A 142 -10.24 -14.35 -0.63
CA ASN A 142 -9.27 -15.10 -1.43
C ASN A 142 -8.97 -14.42 -2.76
N ASP A 143 -9.96 -14.35 -3.66
CA ASP A 143 -9.71 -13.92 -5.04
C ASP A 143 -10.16 -12.48 -5.29
N ARG A 144 -11.41 -12.16 -4.94
CA ARG A 144 -12.03 -10.87 -5.21
C ARG A 144 -13.03 -10.48 -4.13
N MET A 145 -13.06 -9.18 -3.85
CA MET A 145 -14.07 -8.54 -3.00
C MET A 145 -14.43 -7.19 -3.62
N THR A 146 -15.71 -6.83 -3.58
CA THR A 146 -16.15 -5.47 -3.91
C THR A 146 -16.62 -4.76 -2.66
N VAL A 147 -16.11 -3.56 -2.42
CA VAL A 147 -16.56 -2.65 -1.36
C VAL A 147 -17.29 -1.48 -2.02
N HIS A 148 -18.42 -1.09 -1.45
CA HIS A 148 -19.17 0.09 -1.88
C HIS A 148 -19.02 1.21 -0.85
N LEU A 149 -18.36 2.30 -1.23
CA LEU A 149 -18.30 3.54 -0.44
C LEU A 149 -19.41 4.49 -0.91
N GLY A 150 -20.65 4.16 -0.53
CA GLY A 150 -21.82 4.76 -1.14
C GLY A 150 -22.01 4.26 -2.58
N LYS A 151 -22.03 5.16 -3.56
CA LYS A 151 -22.14 4.82 -5.00
C LYS A 151 -20.81 4.40 -5.61
N ARG A 152 -19.68 4.76 -4.98
CA ARG A 152 -18.36 4.40 -5.50
C ARG A 152 -18.08 2.92 -5.28
N ARG A 153 -17.81 2.22 -6.37
CA ARG A 153 -17.37 0.83 -6.35
C ARG A 153 -15.84 0.78 -6.24
N VAL A 154 -15.35 -0.09 -5.37
CA VAL A 154 -13.94 -0.39 -5.19
C VAL A 154 -13.74 -1.90 -5.26
N ASP A 155 -12.97 -2.38 -6.23
CA ASP A 155 -12.69 -3.80 -6.42
C ASP A 155 -11.32 -4.15 -5.85
N LEU A 156 -11.29 -5.05 -4.89
CA LEU A 156 -10.08 -5.61 -4.27
C LEU A 156 -9.81 -6.96 -4.93
N MET A 157 -8.59 -7.18 -5.44
CA MET A 157 -8.34 -8.36 -6.28
C MET A 157 -6.95 -8.94 -6.01
N HIS A 158 -6.88 -10.25 -5.83
CA HIS A 158 -5.65 -11.02 -5.96
C HIS A 158 -5.49 -11.43 -7.42
N LEU A 159 -4.56 -10.84 -8.14
CA LEU A 159 -4.34 -11.12 -9.57
C LEU A 159 -3.25 -12.17 -9.80
N GLY A 160 -2.55 -12.57 -8.76
CA GLY A 160 -1.47 -13.53 -8.77
C GLY A 160 -0.41 -13.18 -7.73
N ARG A 161 0.53 -14.08 -7.51
CA ARG A 161 1.68 -13.86 -6.63
C ARG A 161 2.70 -12.96 -7.35
N ALA A 162 3.34 -12.06 -6.62
CA ALA A 162 4.36 -11.18 -7.17
C ALA A 162 5.40 -10.82 -6.11
N HIS A 163 5.27 -9.68 -5.45
CA HIS A 163 6.14 -9.21 -4.38
C HIS A 163 6.06 -10.10 -3.14
N THR A 164 4.85 -10.62 -2.86
CA THR A 164 4.57 -11.65 -1.86
C THR A 164 3.60 -12.70 -2.40
N ALA A 165 3.29 -13.72 -1.59
CA ALA A 165 2.28 -14.71 -1.96
C ALA A 165 0.84 -14.19 -1.90
N GLY A 166 0.60 -13.09 -1.18
CA GLY A 166 -0.74 -12.61 -0.85
C GLY A 166 -1.07 -11.21 -1.37
N ASP A 167 -0.33 -10.72 -2.37
CA ASP A 167 -0.53 -9.37 -2.90
C ASP A 167 -1.93 -9.18 -3.47
N ILE A 168 -2.52 -8.03 -3.18
CA ILE A 168 -3.77 -7.60 -3.80
C ILE A 168 -3.61 -6.22 -4.43
N VAL A 169 -4.41 -5.95 -5.45
CA VAL A 169 -4.57 -4.62 -6.04
C VAL A 169 -5.96 -4.08 -5.74
N ILE A 170 -6.09 -2.77 -5.72
CA ILE A 170 -7.34 -2.06 -5.49
C ILE A 170 -7.66 -1.25 -6.74
N HIS A 171 -8.75 -1.58 -7.43
CA HIS A 171 -9.19 -0.91 -8.65
C HIS A 171 -10.45 -0.10 -8.38
N VAL A 172 -10.48 1.14 -8.88
CA VAL A 172 -11.63 2.04 -8.83
C VAL A 172 -12.13 2.24 -10.27
N PRO A 173 -13.14 1.46 -10.71
CA PRO A 173 -13.51 1.37 -12.12
C PRO A 173 -14.07 2.67 -12.72
N ASP A 174 -14.80 3.49 -11.95
CA ASP A 174 -15.41 4.73 -12.42
C ASP A 174 -14.38 5.81 -12.80
N GLU A 175 -13.17 5.74 -12.25
CA GLU A 175 -12.06 6.64 -12.58
C GLU A 175 -10.93 5.90 -13.32
N ASN A 176 -11.03 4.58 -13.44
CA ASN A 176 -10.02 3.71 -14.06
C ASN A 176 -8.63 3.89 -13.44
N VAL A 177 -8.59 3.89 -12.10
CA VAL A 177 -7.37 4.05 -11.27
C VAL A 177 -7.11 2.76 -10.50
N MET A 178 -5.83 2.42 -10.33
CA MET A 178 -5.42 1.26 -9.54
C MET A 178 -4.38 1.64 -8.49
N PHE A 179 -4.46 1.02 -7.31
CA PHE A 179 -3.44 1.03 -6.27
C PHE A 179 -2.84 -0.37 -6.23
N THR A 180 -1.54 -0.48 -6.44
CA THR A 180 -0.91 -1.79 -6.72
C THR A 180 -0.06 -2.34 -5.59
N GLY A 181 0.16 -1.56 -4.54
CA GLY A 181 1.20 -1.95 -3.56
C GLY A 181 2.53 -2.20 -4.26
N ASP A 182 3.34 -3.05 -3.68
CA ASP A 182 4.71 -3.32 -4.15
C ASP A 182 4.79 -4.29 -5.35
N ILE A 183 3.62 -4.62 -5.97
CA ILE A 183 3.62 -5.32 -7.27
C ILE A 183 4.21 -4.41 -8.35
N VAL A 184 3.95 -3.08 -8.28
CA VAL A 184 4.53 -2.07 -9.17
C VAL A 184 5.22 -1.02 -8.32
N GLU A 185 6.49 -0.77 -8.60
CA GLU A 185 7.27 0.32 -8.01
C GLU A 185 7.87 1.21 -9.10
N ASP A 186 7.94 2.51 -8.87
CA ASP A 186 8.53 3.47 -9.81
C ASP A 186 9.78 4.10 -9.22
N HIS A 187 10.89 4.07 -9.97
CA HIS A 187 12.18 4.60 -9.55
C HIS A 187 12.68 4.10 -8.18
N SER A 188 12.25 2.93 -7.76
CA SER A 188 12.66 2.25 -6.54
C SER A 188 13.11 0.82 -6.88
N ALA A 189 14.03 0.28 -6.07
CA ALA A 189 14.39 -1.13 -6.19
C ALA A 189 13.41 -1.98 -5.39
N CYS A 190 12.68 -2.85 -6.07
CA CYS A 190 11.76 -3.78 -5.43
C CYS A 190 12.50 -4.67 -4.40
N TYR A 191 11.93 -4.82 -3.22
CA TYR A 191 12.37 -5.85 -2.29
C TYR A 191 11.93 -7.22 -2.82
N CYS A 192 12.89 -8.13 -2.91
CA CYS A 192 12.69 -9.42 -3.57
C CYS A 192 12.79 -10.61 -2.63
N GLY A 193 12.92 -10.39 -1.32
CA GLY A 193 13.13 -11.46 -0.33
C GLY A 193 11.97 -12.46 -0.25
N ASP A 194 10.75 -12.02 -0.52
CA ASP A 194 9.55 -12.85 -0.56
C ASP A 194 8.97 -13.00 -1.98
N GLY A 195 9.73 -12.51 -3.00
CA GLY A 195 9.27 -12.40 -4.37
C GLY A 195 9.06 -13.74 -5.09
N HIS A 196 7.94 -13.85 -5.78
CA HIS A 196 7.57 -14.99 -6.63
C HIS A 196 7.91 -14.70 -8.10
N PHE A 197 9.20 -14.69 -8.44
CA PHE A 197 9.69 -14.28 -9.77
C PHE A 197 9.08 -15.05 -10.93
N ALA A 198 8.75 -16.33 -10.75
CA ALA A 198 8.13 -17.13 -11.80
C ALA A 198 6.69 -16.69 -12.14
N ASP A 199 6.02 -16.05 -11.19
CA ASP A 199 4.61 -15.64 -11.33
C ASP A 199 4.49 -14.14 -11.54
N TRP A 200 5.44 -13.33 -11.07
CA TRP A 200 5.35 -11.86 -11.03
C TRP A 200 5.07 -11.26 -12.41
N GLY A 201 5.75 -11.74 -13.47
CA GLY A 201 5.49 -11.30 -14.84
C GLY A 201 4.03 -11.51 -15.29
N ASN A 202 3.44 -12.68 -14.96
CA ASN A 202 2.03 -12.95 -15.28
C ASN A 202 1.09 -12.03 -14.49
N THR A 203 1.43 -11.68 -13.25
CA THR A 203 0.66 -10.75 -12.42
C THR A 203 0.72 -9.32 -12.98
N LEU A 204 1.88 -8.88 -13.47
CA LEU A 204 2.05 -7.61 -14.17
C LEU A 204 1.24 -7.56 -15.47
N ASP A 205 1.23 -8.64 -16.26
CA ASP A 205 0.40 -8.74 -17.47
C ASP A 205 -1.10 -8.68 -17.12
N ALA A 206 -1.51 -9.30 -16.02
CA ALA A 206 -2.89 -9.22 -15.53
C ALA A 206 -3.27 -7.77 -15.12
N ILE A 207 -2.37 -7.01 -14.49
CA ILE A 207 -2.58 -5.59 -14.19
C ILE A 207 -2.69 -4.78 -15.49
N LYS A 208 -1.79 -5.00 -16.44
CA LYS A 208 -1.75 -4.30 -17.74
C LYS A 208 -3.05 -4.51 -18.55
N ALA A 209 -3.70 -5.66 -18.40
CA ALA A 209 -4.97 -5.97 -19.08
C ALA A 209 -6.16 -5.09 -18.63
N TYR A 210 -6.07 -4.43 -17.46
CA TYR A 210 -7.09 -3.47 -17.02
C TYR A 210 -7.01 -2.13 -17.77
N ASP A 211 -5.91 -1.85 -18.46
CA ASP A 211 -5.70 -0.61 -19.24
C ASP A 211 -6.03 0.67 -18.44
N VAL A 212 -5.58 0.72 -17.18
CA VAL A 212 -5.88 1.82 -16.26
C VAL A 212 -5.23 3.14 -16.68
N ASN A 213 -5.84 4.25 -16.29
CA ASN A 213 -5.35 5.60 -16.60
C ASN A 213 -4.26 6.07 -15.64
N SER A 214 -4.32 5.64 -14.38
CA SER A 214 -3.37 6.04 -13.35
C SER A 214 -3.13 4.91 -12.35
N ILE A 215 -1.91 4.88 -11.81
CA ILE A 215 -1.53 3.96 -10.72
C ILE A 215 -0.93 4.76 -9.57
N ALA A 216 -1.33 4.42 -8.33
CA ALA A 216 -0.54 4.67 -7.16
C ALA A 216 0.33 3.43 -6.91
N PRO A 217 1.65 3.46 -7.20
CA PRO A 217 2.55 2.34 -6.98
C PRO A 217 2.88 2.19 -5.49
N GLY A 218 3.53 1.11 -5.11
CA GLY A 218 3.95 0.91 -3.73
C GLY A 218 5.00 1.92 -3.27
N ARG A 219 5.90 2.30 -4.16
CA ARG A 219 6.95 3.33 -3.95
C ARG A 219 7.11 4.17 -5.20
N GLY A 220 7.67 5.37 -5.02
CA GLY A 220 7.87 6.33 -6.10
C GLY A 220 6.68 7.27 -6.29
N GLY A 221 6.69 8.05 -7.36
CA GLY A 221 5.65 9.02 -7.67
C GLY A 221 4.35 8.40 -8.16
N ALA A 222 3.25 9.14 -8.08
CA ALA A 222 2.02 8.76 -8.73
C ALA A 222 2.19 8.69 -10.26
N LEU A 223 1.70 7.63 -10.89
CA LEU A 223 1.78 7.40 -12.33
C LEU A 223 0.49 7.88 -12.99
N ILE A 224 0.54 9.00 -13.69
CA ILE A 224 -0.61 9.61 -14.34
C ILE A 224 -0.48 9.50 -15.86
N GLY A 225 -1.47 8.90 -16.48
CA GLY A 225 -1.53 8.62 -17.91
C GLY A 225 -0.94 7.26 -18.29
N LYS A 226 -1.54 6.65 -19.32
CA LYS A 226 -1.24 5.28 -19.76
C LYS A 226 0.23 5.03 -20.12
N GLU A 227 0.91 6.04 -20.65
CA GLU A 227 2.34 5.94 -20.98
C GLU A 227 3.20 5.74 -19.73
N ALA A 228 2.96 6.53 -18.68
CA ALA A 228 3.67 6.40 -17.41
C ALA A 228 3.38 5.05 -16.74
N VAL A 229 2.10 4.63 -16.74
CA VAL A 229 1.65 3.35 -16.20
C VAL A 229 2.34 2.19 -16.92
N ASN A 230 2.28 2.14 -18.25
CA ASN A 230 2.87 1.05 -19.03
C ASN A 230 4.39 0.98 -18.84
N ARG A 231 5.08 2.13 -18.85
CA ARG A 231 6.52 2.19 -18.60
C ARG A 231 6.89 1.61 -17.24
N ALA A 232 6.17 1.98 -16.18
CA ALA A 232 6.44 1.48 -14.84
C ALA A 232 6.21 -0.03 -14.75
N ILE A 233 5.10 -0.55 -15.30
CA ILE A 233 4.83 -2.00 -15.35
C ILE A 233 5.93 -2.75 -16.12
N GLU A 234 6.44 -2.19 -17.22
CA GLU A 234 7.50 -2.81 -18.03
C GLU A 234 8.88 -2.75 -17.38
N SER A 235 9.10 -1.82 -16.45
CA SER A 235 10.38 -1.65 -15.75
C SER A 235 10.46 -2.37 -14.40
N THR A 236 9.33 -2.80 -13.85
CA THR A 236 9.25 -3.62 -12.65
C THR A 236 9.55 -5.08 -12.98
#